data_58d4355a0bc2149c175c5b45ca030fc3
#
_entry.id   58d4355a0bc2149c175c5b45ca030fc3
#
_cell.length_a   1.000
_cell.length_b   1.000
_cell.length_c   1.000
_cell.angle_alpha   90.00
_cell.angle_beta   90.00
_cell.angle_gamma   90.00
#
_symmetry.space_group_name_H-M   'P 1'
#
loop_
_entity.id
_entity.type
_entity.pdbx_description
1 polymer ?
#
loop_
_entity_poly.entity_id
_entity_poly.type
_entity_poly.pdbx_seq_one_letter_code
_entity_poly.pdbx_strand_id
1 'polypeptide(L)'
;MKFKKSDYKICIVGLGYVGLPLAARFSLKGFDVIGFDINEIRIEELRNNVDYNNDIELEHLEAFNLNSKISSDSSDIKDCNIFIITVPTPINKDKTPNLEPVISSSKLIGSLMTKGSLVIYESTVYPGVTDDICRPVLERESTFIFNKDFSTGYSPERIVPGDKVNTIEKIKKIVSASNSNALNVISFSVSYTHLRAHETS
;
A
#
# COMPACT_ATOMS: atom_id res chain seq x y z
N MET A 1 14.48 19.21 -0.42
CA MET A 1 14.13 18.63 -1.74
C MET A 1 12.64 18.90 -1.97
N LYS A 2 12.22 19.36 -3.16
CA LYS A 2 10.78 19.50 -3.45
C LYS A 2 10.30 18.20 -4.06
N PHE A 3 9.46 17.46 -3.37
CA PHE A 3 8.82 16.25 -3.88
C PHE A 3 7.78 16.62 -4.95
N LYS A 4 7.79 15.90 -6.07
CA LYS A 4 6.79 16.04 -7.14
C LYS A 4 6.03 14.73 -7.28
N LYS A 5 4.72 14.80 -7.51
CA LYS A 5 3.89 13.60 -7.70
C LYS A 5 4.35 12.74 -8.88
N SER A 6 4.84 13.40 -9.95
CA SER A 6 5.37 12.72 -11.14
C SER A 6 6.61 11.86 -10.90
N ASP A 7 7.29 12.03 -9.76
CA ASP A 7 8.46 11.23 -9.42
C ASP A 7 8.07 9.86 -8.83
N TYR A 8 6.78 9.65 -8.55
CA TYR A 8 6.27 8.49 -7.84
C TYR A 8 5.20 7.77 -8.65
N LYS A 9 5.44 6.49 -8.90
CA LYS A 9 4.45 5.54 -9.41
C LYS A 9 4.13 4.56 -8.29
N ILE A 10 2.88 4.61 -7.83
CA ILE A 10 2.42 3.94 -6.61
C ILE A 10 1.72 2.64 -6.99
N CYS A 11 2.12 1.53 -6.39
CA CYS A 11 1.38 0.28 -6.41
C CYS A 11 0.71 0.06 -5.05
N ILE A 12 -0.61 -0.08 -5.03
CA ILE A 12 -1.37 -0.53 -3.86
C ILE A 12 -1.58 -2.04 -4.00
N VAL A 13 -1.03 -2.81 -3.06
CA VAL A 13 -1.08 -4.28 -3.07
C VAL A 13 -2.13 -4.78 -2.09
N GLY A 14 -3.20 -5.36 -2.63
CA GLY A 14 -4.43 -5.74 -1.93
C GLY A 14 -5.51 -4.67 -2.10
N LEU A 15 -6.62 -5.00 -2.78
CA LEU A 15 -7.73 -4.10 -3.08
C LEU A 15 -8.99 -4.44 -2.27
N GLY A 16 -8.80 -4.61 -0.96
CA GLY A 16 -9.87 -4.72 0.03
C GLY A 16 -10.25 -3.35 0.62
N TYR A 17 -10.93 -3.39 1.77
CA TYR A 17 -11.51 -2.20 2.45
C TYR A 17 -10.50 -1.12 2.84
N VAL A 18 -9.20 -1.43 2.88
CA VAL A 18 -8.13 -0.44 3.08
C VAL A 18 -7.55 0.00 1.75
N GLY A 19 -7.15 -0.96 0.91
CA GLY A 19 -6.36 -0.68 -0.28
C GLY A 19 -7.15 0.01 -1.40
N LEU A 20 -8.40 -0.40 -1.63
CA LEU A 20 -9.19 0.19 -2.70
C LEU A 20 -9.52 1.69 -2.44
N PRO A 21 -10.02 2.09 -1.26
CA PRO A 21 -10.20 3.51 -0.94
C PRO A 21 -8.90 4.32 -1.03
N LEU A 22 -7.79 3.75 -0.57
CA LEU A 22 -6.48 4.39 -0.62
C LEU A 22 -6.00 4.59 -2.06
N ALA A 23 -6.13 3.58 -2.92
CA ALA A 23 -5.76 3.64 -4.33
C ALA A 23 -6.58 4.71 -5.08
N ALA A 24 -7.90 4.70 -4.91
CA ALA A 24 -8.79 5.69 -5.49
C ALA A 24 -8.44 7.11 -5.02
N ARG A 25 -8.11 7.28 -3.73
CA ARG A 25 -7.74 8.57 -3.19
C ARG A 25 -6.44 9.12 -3.77
N PHE A 26 -5.39 8.30 -3.89
CA PHE A 26 -4.14 8.70 -4.55
C PHE A 26 -4.38 9.09 -6.01
N SER A 27 -5.16 8.31 -6.75
CA SER A 27 -5.54 8.57 -8.13
C SER A 27 -6.25 9.92 -8.27
N LEU A 28 -7.29 10.18 -7.47
CA LEU A 28 -8.02 11.45 -7.44
C LEU A 28 -7.13 12.66 -7.09
N LYS A 29 -6.04 12.44 -6.37
CA LYS A 29 -5.04 13.47 -6.08
C LYS A 29 -4.00 13.62 -7.18
N GLY A 30 -4.11 12.88 -8.29
CA GLY A 30 -3.26 13.00 -9.47
C GLY A 30 -1.90 12.31 -9.34
N PHE A 31 -1.81 11.24 -8.55
CA PHE A 31 -0.67 10.33 -8.58
C PHE A 31 -0.87 9.27 -9.67
N ASP A 32 0.23 8.76 -10.23
CA ASP A 32 0.21 7.55 -11.07
C ASP A 32 0.06 6.33 -10.17
N VAL A 33 -1.08 5.64 -10.26
CA VAL A 33 -1.46 4.55 -9.35
C VAL A 33 -1.80 3.29 -10.11
N ILE A 34 -1.29 2.17 -9.60
CA ILE A 34 -1.74 0.84 -9.98
C ILE A 34 -2.33 0.15 -8.75
N GLY A 35 -3.59 -0.25 -8.85
CA GLY A 35 -4.21 -1.16 -7.89
C GLY A 35 -3.92 -2.61 -8.29
N PHE A 36 -3.27 -3.37 -7.41
CA PHE A 36 -2.89 -4.75 -7.65
C PHE A 36 -3.55 -5.68 -6.63
N ASP A 37 -4.19 -6.73 -7.12
CA ASP A 37 -4.68 -7.83 -6.28
C ASP A 37 -4.48 -9.17 -6.99
N ILE A 38 -4.16 -10.21 -6.24
CA ILE A 38 -3.99 -11.57 -6.76
C ILE A 38 -5.33 -12.24 -7.10
N ASN A 39 -6.44 -11.72 -6.59
CA ASN A 39 -7.77 -12.23 -6.82
C ASN A 39 -8.32 -11.71 -8.15
N GLU A 40 -8.23 -12.52 -9.21
CA GLU A 40 -8.70 -12.16 -10.55
C GLU A 40 -10.19 -11.81 -10.58
N ILE A 41 -11.02 -12.47 -9.77
CA ILE A 41 -12.46 -12.18 -9.69
C ILE A 41 -12.64 -10.74 -9.15
N ARG A 42 -11.91 -10.39 -8.08
CA ARG A 42 -11.94 -9.02 -7.53
C ARG A 42 -11.50 -7.98 -8.57
N ILE A 43 -10.46 -8.27 -9.34
CA ILE A 43 -9.98 -7.39 -10.41
C ILE A 43 -11.03 -7.20 -11.50
N GLU A 44 -11.70 -8.27 -11.92
CA GLU A 44 -12.76 -8.21 -12.94
C GLU A 44 -13.96 -7.41 -12.45
N GLU A 45 -14.42 -7.62 -11.21
CA GLU A 45 -15.48 -6.83 -10.57
C GLU A 45 -15.15 -5.34 -10.60
N LEU A 46 -13.99 -4.97 -10.09
CA LEU A 46 -13.58 -3.57 -9.99
C LEU A 46 -13.43 -2.91 -11.37
N ARG A 47 -12.88 -3.61 -12.37
CA ARG A 47 -12.78 -3.12 -13.76
C ARG A 47 -14.15 -2.85 -14.38
N ASN A 48 -15.17 -3.59 -13.97
CA ASN A 48 -16.55 -3.40 -14.42
C ASN A 48 -17.33 -2.40 -13.57
N ASN A 49 -16.65 -1.61 -12.74
CA ASN A 49 -17.25 -0.66 -11.79
C ASN A 49 -18.19 -1.32 -10.78
N VAL A 50 -17.90 -2.56 -10.40
CA VAL A 50 -18.66 -3.30 -9.39
C VAL A 50 -17.78 -3.49 -8.17
N ASP A 51 -18.28 -3.06 -7.01
CA ASP A 51 -17.64 -3.28 -5.71
C ASP A 51 -18.63 -3.99 -4.77
N TYR A 52 -18.61 -5.34 -4.80
CA TYR A 52 -19.51 -6.13 -3.97
C TYR A 52 -19.26 -5.97 -2.46
N ASN A 53 -18.08 -5.51 -2.08
CA ASN A 53 -17.75 -5.24 -0.67
C ASN A 53 -18.30 -3.90 -0.19
N ASN A 54 -18.68 -2.98 -1.11
CA ASN A 54 -19.04 -1.60 -0.82
C ASN A 54 -17.94 -0.83 -0.06
N ASP A 55 -16.69 -1.05 -0.47
CA ASP A 55 -15.51 -0.41 0.13
C ASP A 55 -15.40 1.06 -0.27
N ILE A 56 -15.91 1.44 -1.48
CA ILE A 56 -15.95 2.83 -1.98
C ILE A 56 -17.27 3.12 -2.72
N GLU A 57 -17.58 4.42 -2.85
CA GLU A 57 -18.70 4.87 -3.66
C GLU A 57 -18.43 4.63 -5.16
N LEU A 58 -19.49 4.33 -5.92
CA LEU A 58 -19.39 4.04 -7.36
C LEU A 58 -18.67 5.14 -8.15
N GLU A 59 -18.98 6.39 -7.88
CA GLU A 59 -18.36 7.55 -8.53
C GLU A 59 -16.83 7.55 -8.35
N HIS A 60 -16.34 7.18 -7.18
CA HIS A 60 -14.90 7.08 -6.91
C HIS A 60 -14.26 5.91 -7.64
N LEU A 61 -14.97 4.77 -7.78
CA LEU A 61 -14.47 3.63 -8.53
C LEU A 61 -14.39 3.93 -10.03
N GLU A 62 -15.42 4.56 -10.58
CA GLU A 62 -15.43 5.01 -11.98
C GLU A 62 -14.27 5.99 -12.26
N ALA A 63 -14.08 6.98 -11.38
CA ALA A 63 -12.98 7.92 -11.50
C ALA A 63 -11.60 7.24 -11.39
N PHE A 64 -11.48 6.22 -10.54
CA PHE A 64 -10.27 5.43 -10.41
C PHE A 64 -9.98 4.64 -11.69
N ASN A 65 -10.96 3.96 -12.25
CA ASN A 65 -10.82 3.20 -13.49
C ASN A 65 -10.46 4.08 -14.71
N LEU A 66 -10.92 5.33 -14.74
CA LEU A 66 -10.59 6.28 -15.81
C LEU A 66 -9.13 6.77 -15.74
N ASN A 67 -8.57 6.90 -14.55
CA ASN A 67 -7.29 7.58 -14.32
C ASN A 67 -6.15 6.65 -13.92
N SER A 68 -6.44 5.38 -13.64
CA SER A 68 -5.48 4.43 -13.04
C SER A 68 -5.67 3.03 -13.62
N LYS A 69 -4.74 2.14 -13.31
CA LYS A 69 -4.80 0.74 -13.73
C LYS A 69 -5.17 -0.16 -12.56
N ILE A 70 -6.03 -1.14 -12.81
CA ILE A 70 -6.32 -2.25 -11.88
C ILE A 70 -5.82 -3.53 -12.52
N SER A 71 -5.01 -4.33 -11.82
CA SER A 71 -4.38 -5.52 -12.41
C SER A 71 -4.15 -6.65 -11.40
N SER A 72 -4.20 -7.89 -11.90
CA SER A 72 -3.67 -9.09 -11.26
C SER A 72 -2.35 -9.57 -11.88
N ASP A 73 -1.91 -8.93 -12.97
CA ASP A 73 -0.64 -9.25 -13.60
C ASP A 73 0.52 -8.50 -12.92
N SER A 74 1.43 -9.26 -12.32
CA SER A 74 2.60 -8.71 -11.63
C SER A 74 3.56 -7.95 -12.56
N SER A 75 3.53 -8.22 -13.86
CA SER A 75 4.35 -7.48 -14.84
C SER A 75 3.96 -6.00 -14.93
N ASP A 76 2.73 -5.66 -14.58
CA ASP A 76 2.22 -4.29 -14.62
C ASP A 76 2.81 -3.39 -13.53
N ILE A 77 3.27 -3.95 -12.42
CA ILE A 77 3.75 -3.21 -11.26
C ILE A 77 5.29 -3.05 -11.21
N LYS A 78 6.02 -3.60 -12.17
CA LYS A 78 7.49 -3.58 -12.21
C LYS A 78 8.13 -2.18 -12.29
N ASP A 79 7.39 -1.22 -12.85
CA ASP A 79 7.86 0.16 -12.99
C ASP A 79 7.44 1.05 -11.80
N CYS A 80 6.76 0.48 -10.80
CA CYS A 80 6.42 1.20 -9.58
C CYS A 80 7.67 1.39 -8.70
N ASN A 81 7.72 2.53 -8.00
CA ASN A 81 8.80 2.84 -7.07
C ASN A 81 8.31 3.05 -5.63
N ILE A 82 6.99 3.12 -5.43
CA ILE A 82 6.36 3.05 -4.11
C ILE A 82 5.39 1.88 -4.11
N PHE A 83 5.54 0.97 -3.15
CA PHE A 83 4.64 -0.16 -2.93
C PHE A 83 3.99 -0.01 -1.57
N ILE A 84 2.65 -0.02 -1.51
CA ILE A 84 1.89 0.06 -0.26
C ILE A 84 1.13 -1.25 -0.09
N ILE A 85 1.50 -2.01 0.94
CA ILE A 85 0.93 -3.33 1.23
C ILE A 85 -0.24 -3.17 2.19
N THR A 86 -1.42 -3.54 1.73
CA THR A 86 -2.70 -3.44 2.44
C THR A 86 -3.43 -4.78 2.52
N VAL A 87 -2.68 -5.88 2.36
CA VAL A 87 -3.23 -7.23 2.41
C VAL A 87 -3.70 -7.60 3.82
N PRO A 88 -4.70 -8.50 3.95
CA PRO A 88 -5.20 -8.91 5.25
C PRO A 88 -4.16 -9.71 6.05
N THR A 89 -4.30 -9.67 7.37
CA THR A 89 -3.53 -10.49 8.32
C THR A 89 -4.51 -11.32 9.16
N PRO A 90 -5.10 -12.38 8.60
CA PRO A 90 -6.10 -13.18 9.29
C PRO A 90 -5.49 -13.93 10.48
N ILE A 91 -6.34 -14.46 11.34
CA ILE A 91 -5.94 -15.23 12.51
C ILE A 91 -6.02 -16.72 12.17
N ASN A 92 -4.97 -17.46 12.45
CA ASN A 92 -4.93 -18.93 12.36
C ASN A 92 -5.84 -19.59 13.38
N LYS A 93 -6.10 -20.90 13.26
CA LYS A 93 -6.93 -21.67 14.20
C LYS A 93 -6.37 -21.67 15.62
N ASP A 94 -5.07 -21.56 15.79
CA ASP A 94 -4.36 -21.46 17.08
C ASP A 94 -4.30 -20.03 17.65
N LYS A 95 -5.03 -19.09 17.02
CA LYS A 95 -5.09 -17.66 17.36
C LYS A 95 -3.79 -16.87 17.11
N THR A 96 -2.83 -17.44 16.40
CA THR A 96 -1.64 -16.71 15.93
C THR A 96 -1.97 -15.89 14.68
N PRO A 97 -1.31 -14.72 14.45
CA PRO A 97 -1.45 -13.98 13.19
C PRO A 97 -0.94 -14.80 12.00
N ASN A 98 -1.73 -14.87 10.94
CA ASN A 98 -1.25 -15.43 9.68
C ASN A 98 -0.56 -14.33 8.86
N LEU A 99 0.76 -14.40 8.79
CA LEU A 99 1.58 -13.44 8.05
C LEU A 99 1.81 -13.82 6.59
N GLU A 100 1.31 -14.97 6.12
CA GLU A 100 1.57 -15.45 4.75
C GLU A 100 1.19 -14.43 3.67
N PRO A 101 0.05 -13.70 3.75
CA PRO A 101 -0.26 -12.68 2.75
C PRO A 101 0.80 -11.56 2.70
N VAL A 102 1.28 -11.10 3.85
CA VAL A 102 2.31 -10.05 3.94
C VAL A 102 3.66 -10.54 3.43
N ILE A 103 4.05 -11.77 3.78
CA ILE A 103 5.29 -12.40 3.33
C ILE A 103 5.26 -12.63 1.82
N SER A 104 4.16 -13.16 1.28
CA SER A 104 4.00 -13.40 -0.16
C SER A 104 4.01 -12.09 -0.96
N SER A 105 3.37 -11.03 -0.46
CA SER A 105 3.46 -9.70 -1.06
C SER A 105 4.89 -9.16 -1.04
N SER A 106 5.62 -9.36 0.07
CA SER A 106 7.03 -8.95 0.18
C SER A 106 7.94 -9.74 -0.80
N LYS A 107 7.69 -11.05 -0.99
CA LYS A 107 8.40 -11.86 -1.99
C LYS A 107 8.16 -11.32 -3.41
N LEU A 108 6.89 -11.08 -3.76
CA LEU A 108 6.52 -10.55 -5.06
C LEU A 108 7.19 -9.20 -5.32
N ILE A 109 7.06 -8.26 -4.39
CA ILE A 109 7.64 -6.92 -4.52
C ILE A 109 9.16 -7.01 -4.60
N GLY A 110 9.80 -7.81 -3.74
CA GLY A 110 11.25 -8.01 -3.76
C GLY A 110 11.77 -8.48 -5.12
N SER A 111 11.04 -9.38 -5.80
CA SER A 111 11.42 -9.88 -7.12
C SER A 111 11.25 -8.86 -8.27
N LEU A 112 10.47 -7.79 -8.07
CA LEU A 112 10.12 -6.82 -9.11
C LEU A 112 10.67 -5.43 -8.87
N MET A 113 10.89 -5.05 -7.61
CA MET A 113 11.29 -3.69 -7.25
C MET A 113 12.65 -3.30 -7.83
N THR A 114 12.83 -2.01 -8.05
CA THR A 114 14.07 -1.42 -8.54
C THR A 114 14.79 -0.66 -7.43
N LYS A 115 16.05 -0.29 -7.67
CA LYS A 115 16.82 0.54 -6.73
C LYS A 115 16.13 1.89 -6.50
N GLY A 116 16.06 2.30 -5.25
CA GLY A 116 15.33 3.49 -4.82
C GLY A 116 13.88 3.24 -4.42
N SER A 117 13.38 2.02 -4.54
CA SER A 117 12.01 1.68 -4.15
C SER A 117 11.77 1.87 -2.65
N LEU A 118 10.53 2.25 -2.33
CA LEU A 118 10.00 2.37 -0.97
C LEU A 118 8.83 1.39 -0.79
N VAL A 119 8.95 0.50 0.20
CA VAL A 119 7.90 -0.47 0.53
C VAL A 119 7.27 -0.09 1.87
N ILE A 120 5.97 0.23 1.84
CA ILE A 120 5.20 0.71 3.00
C ILE A 120 4.22 -0.37 3.41
N TYR A 121 4.24 -0.76 4.66
CA TYR A 121 3.30 -1.72 5.23
C TYR A 121 2.17 -0.97 5.95
N GLU A 122 0.95 -1.12 5.46
CA GLU A 122 -0.27 -0.63 6.10
C GLU A 122 -1.10 -1.76 6.71
N SER A 123 -0.79 -3.01 6.39
CA SER A 123 -1.37 -4.18 7.05
C SER A 123 -1.14 -4.14 8.55
N THR A 124 -2.15 -4.54 9.33
CA THR A 124 -2.04 -4.60 10.79
C THR A 124 -1.17 -5.77 11.20
N VAL A 125 0.03 -5.48 11.70
CA VAL A 125 1.01 -6.48 12.15
C VAL A 125 1.54 -6.11 13.53
N TYR A 126 2.07 -7.09 14.26
CA TYR A 126 2.71 -6.84 15.56
C TYR A 126 4.11 -6.21 15.38
N PRO A 127 4.64 -5.52 16.42
CA PRO A 127 5.96 -4.90 16.35
C PRO A 127 7.06 -5.91 15.95
N GLY A 128 7.96 -5.47 15.08
CA GLY A 128 9.07 -6.30 14.56
C GLY A 128 8.78 -6.97 13.22
N VAL A 129 7.52 -7.21 12.83
CA VAL A 129 7.21 -7.92 11.57
C VAL A 129 7.86 -7.26 10.35
N THR A 130 7.81 -5.94 10.26
CA THR A 130 8.41 -5.21 9.13
C THR A 130 9.92 -5.41 9.07
N ASP A 131 10.62 -5.34 10.21
CA ASP A 131 12.08 -5.36 10.26
C ASP A 131 12.65 -6.77 10.35
N ASP A 132 12.01 -7.67 11.10
CA ASP A 132 12.56 -8.98 11.40
C ASP A 132 12.10 -10.06 10.40
N ILE A 133 10.96 -9.83 9.72
CA ILE A 133 10.36 -10.81 8.81
C ILE A 133 10.34 -10.26 7.37
N CYS A 134 9.70 -9.11 7.13
CA CYS A 134 9.46 -8.62 5.78
C CYS A 134 10.74 -8.08 5.12
N ARG A 135 11.52 -7.28 5.82
CA ARG A 135 12.79 -6.74 5.30
C ARG A 135 13.75 -7.85 4.82
N PRO A 136 14.06 -8.91 5.60
CA PRO A 136 14.90 -9.99 5.12
C PRO A 136 14.37 -10.71 3.87
N VAL A 137 13.04 -10.77 3.72
CA VAL A 137 12.41 -11.31 2.51
C VAL A 137 12.70 -10.39 1.31
N LEU A 138 12.48 -9.08 1.46
CA LEU A 138 12.78 -8.10 0.40
C LEU A 138 14.26 -8.15 0.00
N GLU A 139 15.20 -8.19 0.95
CA GLU A 139 16.64 -8.29 0.68
C GLU A 139 16.99 -9.56 -0.09
N ARG A 140 16.44 -10.70 0.32
CA ARG A 140 16.71 -12.00 -0.33
C ARG A 140 16.18 -12.03 -1.77
N GLU A 141 14.95 -11.59 -2.00
CA GLU A 141 14.32 -11.69 -3.32
C GLU A 141 14.88 -10.65 -4.31
N SER A 142 15.24 -9.45 -3.84
CA SER A 142 15.80 -8.40 -4.70
C SER A 142 17.29 -8.44 -4.86
N THR A 143 18.02 -9.09 -3.93
CA THR A 143 19.47 -8.97 -3.76
C THR A 143 19.97 -7.55 -3.45
N PHE A 144 19.07 -6.66 -3.05
CA PHE A 144 19.35 -5.27 -2.72
C PHE A 144 19.72 -5.09 -1.24
N ILE A 145 20.47 -4.03 -0.95
CA ILE A 145 20.91 -3.69 0.40
C ILE A 145 19.92 -2.69 1.01
N PHE A 146 19.37 -3.06 2.16
CA PHE A 146 18.46 -2.22 2.93
C PHE A 146 19.08 -0.86 3.28
N ASN A 147 18.27 0.21 3.23
CA ASN A 147 18.66 1.61 3.44
C ASN A 147 19.72 2.17 2.49
N LYS A 148 20.19 1.37 1.53
CA LYS A 148 21.08 1.82 0.44
C LYS A 148 20.36 1.77 -0.89
N ASP A 149 19.79 0.61 -1.24
CA ASP A 149 19.15 0.36 -2.52
C ASP A 149 17.61 0.42 -2.43
N PHE A 150 17.02 0.23 -1.25
CA PHE A 150 15.60 0.38 -0.97
C PHE A 150 15.36 0.77 0.49
N SER A 151 14.14 1.22 0.78
CA SER A 151 13.72 1.59 2.13
C SER A 151 12.36 0.98 2.48
N THR A 152 12.07 0.88 3.77
CA THR A 152 10.77 0.43 4.26
C THR A 152 10.11 1.52 5.10
N GLY A 153 8.78 1.42 5.21
CA GLY A 153 7.98 2.22 6.11
C GLY A 153 6.83 1.43 6.68
N TYR A 154 6.28 1.93 7.77
CA TYR A 154 5.11 1.38 8.43
C TYR A 154 4.11 2.48 8.75
N SER A 155 2.86 2.26 8.37
CA SER A 155 1.79 3.23 8.57
C SER A 155 0.47 2.51 8.77
N PRO A 156 0.21 1.97 9.99
CA PRO A 156 -0.96 1.13 10.24
C PRO A 156 -2.26 1.88 9.94
N GLU A 157 -3.18 1.18 9.28
CA GLU A 157 -4.51 1.71 9.05
C GLU A 157 -5.37 1.55 10.29
N ARG A 158 -6.21 2.57 10.55
CA ARG A 158 -7.13 2.62 11.70
C ARG A 158 -8.57 2.82 11.28
N ILE A 159 -8.89 2.59 10.01
CA ILE A 159 -10.27 2.62 9.51
C ILE A 159 -11.03 1.43 10.06
N VAL A 160 -12.25 1.71 10.53
CA VAL A 160 -13.20 0.66 10.89
C VAL A 160 -14.13 0.44 9.70
N PRO A 161 -14.25 -0.79 9.18
CA PRO A 161 -15.15 -1.06 8.07
C PRO A 161 -16.57 -0.59 8.35
N GLY A 162 -17.15 0.17 7.42
CA GLY A 162 -18.51 0.72 7.55
C GLY A 162 -18.65 1.98 8.41
N ASP A 163 -17.58 2.51 8.99
CA ASP A 163 -17.63 3.80 9.72
C ASP A 163 -17.68 4.97 8.73
N LYS A 164 -18.86 5.58 8.60
CA LYS A 164 -19.08 6.75 7.74
C LYS A 164 -18.70 8.08 8.39
N VAL A 165 -18.34 8.08 9.67
CA VAL A 165 -17.97 9.29 10.44
C VAL A 165 -16.46 9.51 10.40
N ASN A 166 -15.68 8.46 10.67
CA ASN A 166 -14.24 8.49 10.66
C ASN A 166 -13.72 7.96 9.31
N THR A 167 -13.91 8.76 8.26
CA THR A 167 -13.42 8.44 6.92
C THR A 167 -11.89 8.57 6.84
N ILE A 168 -11.28 7.95 5.85
CA ILE A 168 -9.84 8.01 5.58
C ILE A 168 -9.28 9.45 5.66
N GLU A 169 -10.06 10.42 5.26
CA GLU A 169 -9.67 11.84 5.22
C GLU A 169 -9.57 12.48 6.60
N LYS A 170 -10.29 11.96 7.58
CA LYS A 170 -10.38 12.55 8.93
C LYS A 170 -9.45 11.89 9.96
N ILE A 171 -8.89 10.74 9.62
CA ILE A 171 -8.02 9.99 10.52
C ILE A 171 -6.60 10.57 10.45
N LYS A 172 -6.01 10.86 11.62
CA LYS A 172 -4.58 11.19 11.71
C LYS A 172 -3.77 9.91 11.51
N LYS A 173 -2.94 9.87 10.49
CA LYS A 173 -2.07 8.73 10.19
C LYS A 173 -0.80 8.80 11.03
N ILE A 174 -0.38 7.68 11.59
CA ILE A 174 0.95 7.51 12.16
C ILE A 174 1.85 6.96 11.07
N VAL A 175 3.04 7.51 10.93
CA VAL A 175 4.03 7.06 9.94
C VAL A 175 5.38 6.88 10.59
N SER A 176 6.07 5.81 10.21
CA SER A 176 7.46 5.55 10.53
C SER A 176 8.19 5.04 9.30
N ALA A 177 9.50 5.19 9.27
CA ALA A 177 10.32 4.72 8.16
C ALA A 177 11.73 4.37 8.60
N SER A 178 12.40 3.59 7.78
CA SER A 178 13.76 3.11 8.02
C SER A 178 14.84 4.20 7.93
N ASN A 179 14.52 5.35 7.32
CA ASN A 179 15.41 6.51 7.25
C ASN A 179 14.61 7.80 7.01
N SER A 180 15.26 8.95 7.22
CA SER A 180 14.61 10.27 7.11
C SER A 180 14.10 10.61 5.71
N ASN A 181 14.75 10.12 4.65
CA ASN A 181 14.29 10.38 3.28
C ASN A 181 12.97 9.61 3.00
N ALA A 182 12.91 8.35 3.39
CA ALA A 182 11.70 7.53 3.30
C ALA A 182 10.57 8.15 4.14
N LEU A 183 10.86 8.61 5.36
CA LEU A 183 9.88 9.27 6.22
C LEU A 183 9.29 10.52 5.56
N ASN A 184 10.13 11.34 4.94
CA ASN A 184 9.67 12.52 4.22
C ASN A 184 8.77 12.17 3.02
N VAL A 185 9.08 11.09 2.26
CA VAL A 185 8.27 10.63 1.14
C VAL A 185 6.91 10.12 1.64
N ILE A 186 6.88 9.33 2.71
CA ILE A 186 5.64 8.82 3.30
C ILE A 186 4.80 9.98 3.83
N SER A 187 5.39 10.90 4.60
CA SER A 187 4.69 12.07 5.14
C SER A 187 4.12 12.95 4.02
N PHE A 188 4.86 13.13 2.92
CA PHE A 188 4.38 13.82 1.73
C PHE A 188 3.16 13.11 1.12
N SER A 189 3.24 11.80 0.85
CA SER A 189 2.14 11.03 0.26
C SER A 189 0.91 10.99 1.16
N VAL A 190 1.08 10.71 2.46
CA VAL A 190 -0.01 10.66 3.44
C VAL A 190 -0.73 12.01 3.57
N SER A 191 -0.04 13.15 3.40
CA SER A 191 -0.67 14.47 3.44
C SER A 191 -1.76 14.68 2.38
N TYR A 192 -1.80 13.87 1.33
CA TYR A 192 -2.84 13.90 0.30
C TYR A 192 -4.03 12.97 0.57
N THR A 193 -3.85 11.97 1.41
CA THR A 193 -4.88 10.95 1.67
C THR A 193 -5.55 11.10 3.03
N HIS A 194 -4.83 11.61 4.04
CA HIS A 194 -5.27 11.71 5.43
C HIS A 194 -5.10 13.12 5.97
N LEU A 195 -5.67 13.39 7.16
CA LEU A 195 -5.22 14.51 7.98
C LEU A 195 -3.74 14.28 8.36
N ARG A 196 -3.01 15.33 8.66
CA ARG A 196 -1.58 15.38 8.93
C ARG A 196 -1.01 14.11 9.58
N ALA A 197 0.07 13.58 9.01
CA ALA A 197 0.85 12.50 9.61
C ALA A 197 1.48 12.93 10.94
N HIS A 198 1.51 12.01 11.93
CA HIS A 198 2.38 12.12 13.09
C HIS A 198 3.60 11.22 12.82
N GLU A 199 4.78 11.83 12.83
CA GLU A 199 6.05 11.14 12.65
C GLU A 199 6.50 10.55 13.98
N THR A 200 6.91 9.29 13.97
CA THR A 200 7.62 8.64 15.07
C THR A 200 8.98 8.19 14.55
N SER A 201 10.01 8.65 15.20
CA SER A 201 11.40 8.20 14.98
C SER A 201 11.62 6.83 15.60
#